data_e0b961c5d92ececc2e49a329a77bab26
#
_entry.id   e0b961c5d92ececc2e49a329a77bab26
#
_cell.length_a   1.000
_cell.length_b   1.000
_cell.length_c   1.000
_cell.angle_alpha   90.00
_cell.angle_beta   90.00
_cell.angle_gamma   90.00
#
_symmetry.space_group_name_H-M   'P 1'
#
loop_
_entity.id
_entity.type
_entity.pdbx_description
1 polymer ?
#
loop_
_entity_poly.entity_id
_entity_poly.type
_entity_poly.pdbx_seq_one_letter_code
_entity_poly.pdbx_strand_id
1 'polypeptide(L)'
;MTRLFLDTNIVIDVLERREPFCHDAVQLFTMAYNKQVQLIVSPMTYSTASFLLRKHGPEGVRKLLSNFRQLSRVATTNERTVDDSLASQFKDFEDAMQYYTALNAKADVIITRNGKDFG
;
A
#
# COMPACT_ATOMS: atom_id res chain seq x y z
N MET A 1 -5.02 17.43 5.48
CA MET A 1 -5.13 16.00 5.84
C MET A 1 -3.82 15.31 5.50
N THR A 2 -3.24 14.58 6.43
CA THR A 2 -2.00 13.86 6.21
C THR A 2 -2.20 12.73 5.21
N ARG A 3 -1.30 12.62 4.25
CA ARG A 3 -1.35 11.63 3.18
C ARG A 3 -0.35 10.54 3.48
N LEU A 4 -0.85 9.34 3.76
CA LEU A 4 -0.04 8.18 4.14
C LEU A 4 -0.01 7.18 2.99
N PHE A 5 1.16 6.89 2.48
CA PHE A 5 1.34 5.84 1.47
C PHE A 5 1.64 4.52 2.20
N LEU A 6 0.84 3.50 1.91
CA LEU A 6 0.98 2.20 2.58
C LEU A 6 1.74 1.23 1.68
N ASP A 7 2.78 0.61 2.23
CA ASP A 7 3.42 -0.53 1.60
C ASP A 7 2.43 -1.70 1.56
N THR A 8 2.60 -2.57 0.58
CA THR A 8 1.70 -3.70 0.35
C THR A 8 1.51 -4.56 1.60
N ASN A 9 2.58 -4.83 2.34
CA ASN A 9 2.50 -5.66 3.55
C ASN A 9 1.57 -5.09 4.61
N ILE A 10 1.51 -3.77 4.73
CA ILE A 10 0.59 -3.13 5.69
C ILE A 10 -0.85 -3.44 5.32
N VAL A 11 -1.19 -3.34 4.03
CA VAL A 11 -2.53 -3.63 3.54
C VAL A 11 -2.89 -5.10 3.79
N ILE A 12 -1.98 -6.01 3.45
CA ILE A 12 -2.21 -7.45 3.63
C ILE A 12 -2.37 -7.80 5.10
N ASP A 13 -1.61 -7.16 5.98
CA ASP A 13 -1.72 -7.41 7.41
C ASP A 13 -3.15 -7.16 7.92
N VAL A 14 -3.81 -6.13 7.42
CA VAL A 14 -5.19 -5.85 7.81
C VAL A 14 -6.17 -6.82 7.15
N LEU A 15 -6.04 -7.02 5.84
CA LEU A 15 -6.99 -7.85 5.09
C LEU A 15 -6.93 -9.32 5.50
N GLU A 16 -5.76 -9.82 5.89
CA GLU A 16 -5.56 -11.18 6.37
C GLU A 16 -5.53 -11.29 7.90
N ARG A 17 -5.65 -10.18 8.60
CA ARG A 17 -5.61 -10.12 10.06
C ARG A 17 -4.37 -10.79 10.64
N ARG A 18 -3.20 -10.49 10.06
CA ARG A 18 -1.93 -11.07 10.48
C ARG A 18 -1.50 -10.53 11.85
N GLU A 19 -1.37 -11.44 12.81
CA GLU A 19 -0.86 -11.10 14.14
C GLU A 19 0.67 -11.10 14.13
N PRO A 20 1.33 -10.20 14.88
CA PRO A 20 0.79 -9.09 15.68
C PRO A 20 0.61 -7.80 14.86
N PHE A 21 0.92 -7.83 13.57
CA PHE A 21 1.04 -6.64 12.73
C PHE A 21 -0.28 -5.93 12.48
N CYS A 22 -1.39 -6.67 12.46
CA CYS A 22 -2.66 -6.07 12.07
C CYS A 22 -3.17 -5.04 13.07
N HIS A 23 -2.76 -5.12 14.34
CA HIS A 23 -3.28 -4.21 15.37
C HIS A 23 -2.96 -2.75 15.06
N ASP A 24 -1.70 -2.45 14.75
CA ASP A 24 -1.30 -1.09 14.42
C ASP A 24 -1.87 -0.63 13.08
N ALA A 25 -1.89 -1.56 12.11
CA ALA A 25 -2.39 -1.25 10.78
C ALA A 25 -3.90 -0.94 10.80
N VAL A 26 -4.67 -1.65 11.62
CA VAL A 26 -6.10 -1.40 11.77
C VAL A 26 -6.37 0.01 12.27
N GLN A 27 -5.50 0.54 13.14
CA GLN A 27 -5.65 1.92 13.62
C GLN A 27 -5.58 2.93 12.47
N LEU A 28 -4.69 2.70 11.50
CA LEU A 28 -4.59 3.56 10.32
C LEU A 28 -5.88 3.53 9.50
N PHE A 29 -6.45 2.35 9.33
CA PHE A 29 -7.70 2.17 8.60
C PHE A 29 -8.85 2.89 9.32
N THR A 30 -8.88 2.80 10.64
CA THR A 30 -9.87 3.50 11.47
C THR A 30 -9.75 5.01 11.30
N MET A 31 -8.51 5.53 11.32
CA MET A 31 -8.27 6.96 11.11
C MET A 31 -8.74 7.40 9.72
N ALA A 32 -8.54 6.57 8.70
CA ALA A 32 -9.01 6.88 7.36
C ALA A 32 -10.54 6.87 7.28
N TYR A 33 -11.17 5.92 7.92
CA TYR A 33 -12.63 5.85 8.00
C TYR A 33 -13.19 7.11 8.64
N ASN A 34 -12.53 7.64 9.68
CA ASN A 34 -12.93 8.85 10.37
C ASN A 34 -12.44 10.12 9.68
N LYS A 35 -11.87 10.00 8.48
CA LYS A 35 -11.39 11.11 7.66
C LYS A 35 -10.29 11.95 8.33
N GLN A 36 -9.50 11.31 9.18
CA GLN A 36 -8.37 11.96 9.85
C GLN A 36 -7.10 11.91 9.01
N VAL A 37 -6.97 10.90 8.15
CA VAL A 37 -5.85 10.76 7.23
C VAL A 37 -6.36 10.27 5.88
N GLN A 38 -5.54 10.44 4.83
CA GLN A 38 -5.81 9.89 3.51
C GLN A 38 -4.81 8.76 3.27
N LEU A 39 -5.33 7.55 3.02
CA LEU A 39 -4.49 6.40 2.68
C LEU A 39 -4.29 6.36 1.16
N ILE A 40 -3.07 6.12 0.73
CA ILE A 40 -2.71 6.04 -0.69
C ILE A 40 -1.94 4.74 -0.90
N VAL A 41 -2.24 4.03 -1.97
CA VAL A 41 -1.52 2.82 -2.34
C VAL A 41 -1.23 2.80 -3.83
N SER A 42 -0.26 1.97 -4.21
CA SER A 42 0.07 1.74 -5.62
C SER A 42 -0.90 0.72 -6.25
N PRO A 43 -1.12 0.79 -7.57
CA PRO A 43 -1.86 -0.29 -8.26
C PRO A 43 -1.22 -1.66 -8.06
N MET A 44 0.10 -1.72 -7.88
CA MET A 44 0.82 -2.97 -7.60
C MET A 44 0.28 -3.67 -6.36
N THR A 45 -0.15 -2.92 -5.36
CA THR A 45 -0.70 -3.46 -4.12
C THR A 45 -1.94 -4.30 -4.39
N TYR A 46 -2.81 -3.84 -5.30
CA TYR A 46 -4.01 -4.61 -5.66
C TYR A 46 -3.65 -5.92 -6.36
N SER A 47 -2.68 -5.89 -7.26
CA SER A 47 -2.23 -7.08 -7.96
C SER A 47 -1.64 -8.11 -7.00
N THR A 48 -0.72 -7.67 -6.15
CA THR A 48 -0.08 -8.54 -5.16
C THR A 48 -1.12 -9.07 -4.15
N ALA A 49 -2.00 -8.21 -3.68
CA ALA A 49 -3.03 -8.58 -2.74
C ALA A 49 -3.99 -9.62 -3.34
N SER A 50 -4.37 -9.46 -4.60
CA SER A 50 -5.27 -10.42 -5.24
C SER A 50 -4.67 -11.82 -5.26
N PHE A 51 -3.37 -11.93 -5.49
CA PHE A 51 -2.66 -13.22 -5.46
C PHE A 51 -2.61 -13.79 -4.04
N LEU A 52 -2.23 -12.97 -3.06
CA LEU A 52 -2.08 -13.43 -1.67
C LEU A 52 -3.43 -13.79 -1.02
N LEU A 53 -4.51 -13.17 -1.50
CA LEU A 53 -5.86 -13.42 -0.98
C LEU A 53 -6.62 -14.48 -1.77
N ARG A 54 -5.98 -15.17 -2.71
CA ARG A 54 -6.65 -16.09 -3.65
C ARG A 54 -7.43 -17.21 -2.98
N LYS A 55 -7.10 -17.56 -1.73
CA LYS A 55 -7.83 -18.58 -0.97
C LYS A 55 -9.30 -18.21 -0.74
N HIS A 56 -9.62 -16.92 -0.82
CA HIS A 56 -11.01 -16.45 -0.64
C HIS A 56 -11.85 -16.57 -1.90
N GLY A 57 -11.27 -17.04 -3.00
CA GLY A 57 -11.95 -17.15 -4.29
C GLY A 57 -12.08 -15.79 -4.98
N PRO A 58 -12.42 -15.77 -6.29
CA PRO A 58 -12.49 -14.51 -7.05
C PRO A 58 -13.46 -13.49 -6.48
N GLU A 59 -14.63 -13.94 -6.04
CA GLU A 59 -15.63 -13.03 -5.47
C GLU A 59 -15.18 -12.47 -4.12
N GLY A 60 -14.61 -13.34 -3.27
CA GLY A 60 -14.09 -12.92 -1.96
C GLY A 60 -12.97 -11.91 -2.08
N VAL A 61 -12.05 -12.13 -3.02
CA VAL A 61 -10.96 -11.20 -3.29
C VAL A 61 -11.50 -9.84 -3.70
N ARG A 62 -12.43 -9.81 -4.65
CA ARG A 62 -13.00 -8.56 -5.14
C ARG A 62 -13.74 -7.82 -4.04
N LYS A 63 -14.44 -8.54 -3.17
CA LYS A 63 -15.16 -7.92 -2.06
C LYS A 63 -14.19 -7.25 -1.07
N LEU A 64 -13.13 -7.97 -0.68
CA LEU A 64 -12.13 -7.43 0.23
C LEU A 64 -11.44 -6.19 -0.35
N LEU A 65 -11.04 -6.27 -1.61
CA LEU A 65 -10.35 -5.15 -2.26
C LEU A 65 -11.28 -3.97 -2.51
N SER A 66 -12.55 -4.22 -2.82
CA SER A 66 -13.53 -3.15 -3.00
C SER A 66 -13.78 -2.39 -1.71
N ASN A 67 -13.87 -3.11 -0.59
CA ASN A 67 -14.02 -2.48 0.72
C ASN A 67 -12.82 -1.61 1.06
N PHE A 68 -11.62 -2.12 0.80
CA PHE A 68 -10.40 -1.34 1.02
C PHE A 68 -10.35 -0.11 0.12
N ARG A 69 -10.78 -0.25 -1.15
CA ARG A 69 -10.76 0.86 -2.10
C ARG A 69 -11.60 2.06 -1.62
N GLN A 70 -12.65 1.80 -0.87
CA GLN A 70 -13.48 2.87 -0.32
C GLN A 70 -12.75 3.70 0.73
N LEU A 71 -11.72 3.14 1.35
CA LEU A 71 -10.94 3.83 2.40
C LEU A 71 -9.64 4.42 1.88
N SER A 72 -9.30 4.20 0.61
CA SER A 72 -7.97 4.56 0.11
C SER A 72 -8.04 5.12 -1.31
N ARG A 73 -6.99 5.83 -1.69
CA ARG A 73 -6.79 6.30 -3.06
C ARG A 73 -5.70 5.49 -3.71
N VAL A 74 -5.82 5.33 -5.03
CA VAL A 74 -4.82 4.62 -5.83
C VAL A 74 -3.96 5.66 -6.54
N ALA A 75 -2.65 5.60 -6.31
CA ALA A 75 -1.70 6.47 -6.97
C ALA A 75 -1.42 5.97 -8.39
N THR A 76 -0.91 6.87 -9.23
CA THR A 76 -0.50 6.52 -10.58
C THR A 76 0.92 5.95 -10.57
N THR A 77 1.10 4.81 -11.22
CA THR A 77 2.41 4.25 -11.54
C THR A 77 2.54 4.27 -13.06
N ASN A 78 3.54 4.97 -13.56
CA ASN A 78 3.70 5.17 -15.00
C ASN A 78 5.13 4.91 -15.45
N GLU A 79 5.43 5.21 -16.72
CA GLU A 79 6.74 5.01 -17.31
C GLU A 79 7.84 5.70 -16.51
N ARG A 80 7.59 6.93 -16.07
CA ARG A 80 8.58 7.68 -15.29
C ARG A 80 8.89 6.98 -13.97
N THR A 81 7.89 6.37 -13.33
CA THR A 81 8.10 5.61 -12.09
C THR A 81 9.07 4.46 -12.35
N VAL A 82 8.88 3.74 -13.45
CA VAL A 82 9.76 2.64 -13.84
C VAL A 82 11.17 3.15 -14.10
N ASP A 83 11.31 4.22 -14.87
CA ASP A 83 12.61 4.79 -15.20
C ASP A 83 13.37 5.24 -13.95
N ASP A 84 12.71 5.94 -13.05
CA ASP A 84 13.31 6.40 -11.80
C ASP A 84 13.76 5.21 -10.94
N SER A 85 12.93 4.17 -10.91
CA SER A 85 13.23 2.96 -10.13
C SER A 85 14.44 2.23 -10.70
N LEU A 86 14.53 2.13 -12.02
CA LEU A 86 15.66 1.50 -12.70
C LEU A 86 16.97 2.26 -12.46
N ALA A 87 16.90 3.59 -12.35
CA ALA A 87 18.06 4.44 -12.12
C ALA A 87 18.44 4.52 -10.65
N SER A 88 17.61 4.01 -9.74
CA SER A 88 17.82 4.13 -8.30
C SER A 88 18.86 3.14 -7.79
N GLN A 89 19.27 3.35 -6.52
CA GLN A 89 20.18 2.44 -5.84
C GLN A 89 19.48 1.51 -4.86
N PHE A 90 18.15 1.43 -4.94
CA PHE A 90 17.41 0.46 -4.13
C PHE A 90 17.82 -0.96 -4.52
N LYS A 91 18.05 -1.80 -3.52
CA LYS A 91 18.38 -3.21 -3.77
C LYS A 91 17.17 -3.99 -4.27
N ASP A 92 16.00 -3.69 -3.73
CA ASP A 92 14.74 -4.33 -4.11
C ASP A 92 14.00 -3.41 -5.08
N PHE A 93 13.75 -3.92 -6.30
CA PHE A 93 13.10 -3.12 -7.34
C PHE A 93 11.66 -2.77 -6.97
N GLU A 94 10.95 -3.69 -6.33
CA GLU A 94 9.57 -3.42 -5.89
C GLU A 94 9.54 -2.27 -4.88
N ASP A 95 10.49 -2.24 -3.94
CA ASP A 95 10.61 -1.13 -2.97
C ASP A 95 10.86 0.18 -3.69
N ALA A 96 11.70 0.17 -4.73
CA ALA A 96 11.95 1.37 -5.52
C ALA A 96 10.65 1.86 -6.19
N MET A 97 9.90 0.95 -6.80
CA MET A 97 8.63 1.29 -7.44
C MET A 97 7.64 1.90 -6.46
N GLN A 98 7.55 1.33 -5.25
CA GLN A 98 6.67 1.87 -4.22
C GLN A 98 7.12 3.26 -3.78
N TYR A 99 8.42 3.45 -3.57
CA TYR A 99 8.96 4.73 -3.15
C TYR A 99 8.65 5.84 -4.16
N TYR A 100 8.94 5.59 -5.44
CA TYR A 100 8.73 6.61 -6.47
C TYR A 100 7.24 6.84 -6.77
N THR A 101 6.41 5.81 -6.61
CA THR A 101 4.96 5.99 -6.68
C THR A 101 4.48 6.91 -5.56
N ALA A 102 4.98 6.71 -4.34
CA ALA A 102 4.62 7.56 -3.21
C ALA A 102 5.07 9.01 -3.41
N LEU A 103 6.30 9.21 -3.92
CA LEU A 103 6.81 10.55 -4.21
C LEU A 103 5.93 11.27 -5.23
N ASN A 104 5.58 10.59 -6.32
CA ASN A 104 4.77 11.18 -7.37
C ASN A 104 3.35 11.50 -6.90
N ALA A 105 2.85 10.76 -5.93
CA ALA A 105 1.55 11.00 -5.32
C ALA A 105 1.60 12.09 -4.23
N LYS A 106 2.78 12.63 -3.95
CA LYS A 106 2.98 13.65 -2.92
C LYS A 106 2.53 13.18 -1.54
N ALA A 107 2.85 11.93 -1.22
CA ALA A 107 2.59 11.40 0.12
C ALA A 107 3.46 12.09 1.15
N ASP A 108 2.90 12.33 2.34
CA ASP A 108 3.65 12.94 3.43
C ASP A 108 4.54 11.92 4.15
N VAL A 109 4.06 10.67 4.24
CA VAL A 109 4.75 9.62 4.97
C VAL A 109 4.54 8.29 4.24
N ILE A 110 5.55 7.44 4.25
CA ILE A 110 5.46 6.05 3.76
C ILE A 110 5.43 5.15 4.99
N ILE A 111 4.39 4.31 5.07
CA ILE A 111 4.22 3.38 6.18
C ILE A 111 4.64 1.99 5.73
N THR A 112 5.59 1.39 6.45
CA THR A 112 6.10 0.05 6.16
C THR A 112 6.45 -0.65 7.47
N ARG A 113 6.42 -1.99 7.45
CA ARG A 113 6.87 -2.78 8.60
C ARG A 113 8.39 -2.70 8.78
N ASN A 114 9.11 -2.48 7.70
CA ASN A 114 10.57 -2.43 7.70
C ASN A 114 11.06 -1.09 7.16
N GLY A 115 11.07 -0.09 8.03
CA GLY A 115 11.47 1.27 7.69
C GLY A 115 12.87 1.43 7.11
N LYS A 116 13.72 0.42 7.28
CA LYS A 116 15.09 0.44 6.74
C LYS A 116 15.12 0.49 5.23
N ASP A 117 14.10 -0.08 4.57
CA ASP A 117 14.09 -0.23 3.12
C ASP A 117 13.91 1.11 2.40
N PHE A 118 13.41 2.11 3.11
CA PHE A 118 13.14 3.44 2.55
C PHE A 118 14.00 4.53 3.18
N GLY A 119 14.89 4.15 4.05
CA GLY A 119 15.73 5.06 4.82
C GLY A 119 16.79 5.82 4.02
#